data_ae1e22c85b58b31235dd36ca63eaf99c
#
_entry.id   ae1e22c85b58b31235dd36ca63eaf99c
#
_cell.length_a   1.000
_cell.length_b   1.000
_cell.length_c   1.000
_cell.angle_alpha   90.00
_cell.angle_beta   90.00
_cell.angle_gamma   90.00
#
_symmetry.space_group_name_H-M   'P 1'
#
loop_
_entity.id
_entity.type
_entity.pdbx_description
1 polymer ?
#
loop_
_entity_poly.entity_id
_entity_poly.type
_entity_poly.pdbx_seq_one_letter_code
_entity_poly.pdbx_strand_id
1 'polypeptide(L)'
;MNFDWIKTRSDFDDDKPAVIDHAKQTSWTYQQLNARADNMAHYLTSQGVKKGDVIGIFAPNDIAILDLLFACFKTGAVFLPLNWRLNPKEIAAIVEDAQLKLLFYAEKHLSSLTDIDQNLLHMDIDVAQYDEIVNPDYHQPFQATPVEPQDLAALIYTSGTTGSPKGVMFSYESFVHNGANLELTYKFNSNYITIVSTPMFHVLGFNDTVLPVLMSGGTLILQRYFNGEELNDMIAQYHPTFIIMIPTMYYSTLRASNFNPENFKAMDYIIQGGSQPLPSIQAAFKQYGINIINGYGLTEAPLVLVNTPENSKRKPMSIGKAVMFVDARILDDNGEEVPTGEIGELAIKAKNVTPGYWNKPAETAKAFHGRYLLTGDLAKMDDDCDIFIIDRKKELIITGGENVLPSEVENALAEHPLVDRCVVVGYDHPKYGESIAAAIILREDEPHYAEILDQHMRSRLAGYKVPRMYVPVTHMPLNSTQKPDKLAIRQMMNDKVSQTL
;
A
#
# COMPACT_ATOMS: atom_id res chain seq x y z
N MET A 1 -16.71 -12.48 -20.07
CA MET A 1 -15.22 -12.39 -20.27
C MET A 1 -14.60 -13.53 -19.47
N ASN A 2 -13.51 -14.14 -19.95
CA ASN A 2 -12.80 -15.16 -19.14
C ASN A 2 -11.87 -14.44 -18.16
N PHE A 3 -12.11 -14.63 -16.85
CA PHE A 3 -11.27 -14.04 -15.79
C PHE A 3 -10.30 -15.07 -15.18
N ASP A 4 -10.27 -16.30 -15.67
CA ASP A 4 -9.24 -17.30 -15.36
C ASP A 4 -7.98 -17.03 -16.21
N TRP A 5 -7.40 -15.85 -15.99
CA TRP A 5 -6.25 -15.41 -16.78
C TRP A 5 -4.95 -16.14 -16.42
N ILE A 6 -4.86 -16.74 -15.24
CA ILE A 6 -3.67 -17.55 -14.88
C ILE A 6 -3.59 -18.81 -15.75
N LYS A 7 -4.75 -19.44 -16.05
CA LYS A 7 -4.80 -20.54 -17.01
C LYS A 7 -4.37 -20.06 -18.41
N THR A 8 -4.92 -18.92 -18.85
CA THR A 8 -4.53 -18.36 -20.16
C THR A 8 -3.04 -18.08 -20.19
N ARG A 9 -2.47 -17.51 -19.11
CA ARG A 9 -1.05 -17.24 -19.04
C ARG A 9 -0.22 -18.52 -19.05
N SER A 10 -0.66 -19.58 -18.36
CA SER A 10 0.01 -20.87 -18.39
C SER A 10 0.03 -21.53 -19.77
N ASP A 11 -0.98 -21.23 -20.61
CA ASP A 11 -1.02 -21.73 -21.99
C ASP A 11 0.01 -21.02 -22.93
N PHE A 12 0.49 -19.80 -22.55
CA PHE A 12 1.49 -19.04 -23.31
C PHE A 12 2.91 -19.17 -22.79
N ASP A 13 3.09 -19.37 -21.48
CA ASP A 13 4.37 -19.32 -20.79
C ASP A 13 4.58 -20.55 -19.88
N ASP A 14 4.17 -21.73 -20.29
CA ASP A 14 4.03 -22.96 -19.50
C ASP A 14 5.24 -23.27 -18.61
N ASP A 15 6.43 -23.39 -19.17
CA ASP A 15 7.68 -23.78 -18.49
C ASP A 15 8.42 -22.59 -17.83
N LYS A 16 7.91 -21.38 -17.98
CA LYS A 16 8.57 -20.20 -17.45
C LYS A 16 8.36 -20.05 -15.95
N PRO A 17 9.39 -19.74 -15.15
CA PRO A 17 9.23 -19.43 -13.73
C PRO A 17 8.27 -18.25 -13.53
N ALA A 18 7.16 -18.50 -12.85
CA ALA A 18 6.18 -17.50 -12.43
C ALA A 18 6.52 -16.94 -11.05
N VAL A 19 6.89 -17.83 -10.12
CA VAL A 19 7.15 -17.49 -8.72
C VAL A 19 8.38 -18.24 -8.22
N ILE A 20 9.26 -17.54 -7.51
CA ILE A 20 10.40 -18.09 -6.77
C ILE A 20 10.22 -17.72 -5.30
N ASP A 21 10.18 -18.70 -4.41
CA ASP A 21 10.23 -18.49 -2.96
C ASP A 21 11.69 -18.46 -2.53
N HIS A 22 12.20 -17.28 -2.16
CA HIS A 22 13.59 -17.12 -1.76
C HIS A 22 13.92 -17.91 -0.49
N ALA A 23 13.03 -17.91 0.49
CA ALA A 23 13.26 -18.58 1.77
C ALA A 23 13.28 -20.10 1.64
N LYS A 24 12.36 -20.65 0.83
CA LYS A 24 12.24 -22.12 0.61
C LYS A 24 13.17 -22.63 -0.52
N GLN A 25 13.81 -21.73 -1.30
CA GLN A 25 14.63 -22.06 -2.48
C GLN A 25 13.88 -22.95 -3.48
N THR A 26 12.58 -22.69 -3.63
CA THR A 26 11.69 -23.42 -4.56
C THR A 26 11.15 -22.46 -5.61
N SER A 27 10.80 -22.98 -6.77
CA SER A 27 10.19 -22.19 -7.84
C SER A 27 9.04 -22.96 -8.49
N TRP A 28 8.09 -22.19 -9.02
CA TRP A 28 6.94 -22.74 -9.75
C TRP A 28 6.82 -22.05 -11.10
N THR A 29 6.62 -22.84 -12.15
CA THR A 29 6.31 -22.34 -13.49
C THR A 29 4.87 -21.84 -13.56
N TYR A 30 4.50 -21.14 -14.63
CA TYR A 30 3.11 -20.75 -14.87
C TYR A 30 2.16 -21.95 -14.92
N GLN A 31 2.61 -23.05 -15.55
CA GLN A 31 1.84 -24.31 -15.57
C GLN A 31 1.64 -24.84 -14.15
N GLN A 32 2.68 -24.89 -13.32
CA GLN A 32 2.59 -25.34 -11.95
C GLN A 32 1.73 -24.41 -11.08
N LEU A 33 1.85 -23.09 -11.26
CA LEU A 33 1.00 -22.13 -10.52
C LEU A 33 -0.48 -22.30 -10.87
N ASN A 34 -0.80 -22.50 -12.16
CA ASN A 34 -2.18 -22.80 -12.56
C ASN A 34 -2.66 -24.15 -11.98
N ALA A 35 -1.82 -25.20 -12.00
CA ALA A 35 -2.16 -26.50 -11.43
C ALA A 35 -2.44 -26.42 -9.93
N ARG A 36 -1.64 -25.66 -9.17
CA ARG A 36 -1.85 -25.39 -7.74
C ARG A 36 -3.20 -24.71 -7.50
N ALA A 37 -3.51 -23.69 -8.32
CA ALA A 37 -4.78 -22.97 -8.25
C ALA A 37 -5.99 -23.86 -8.59
N ASP A 38 -5.87 -24.74 -9.59
CA ASP A 38 -6.91 -25.73 -9.95
C ASP A 38 -7.17 -26.70 -8.80
N ASN A 39 -6.12 -27.27 -8.23
CA ASN A 39 -6.21 -28.20 -7.11
C ASN A 39 -6.83 -27.55 -5.87
N MET A 40 -6.42 -26.29 -5.55
CA MET A 40 -7.03 -25.53 -4.47
C MET A 40 -8.51 -25.20 -4.76
N ALA A 41 -8.88 -24.90 -6.01
CA ALA A 41 -10.28 -24.68 -6.39
C ALA A 41 -11.15 -25.92 -6.20
N HIS A 42 -10.65 -27.10 -6.55
CA HIS A 42 -11.31 -28.39 -6.25
C HIS A 42 -11.45 -28.59 -4.74
N TYR A 43 -10.40 -28.32 -3.99
CA TYR A 43 -10.45 -28.43 -2.53
C TYR A 43 -11.50 -27.49 -1.93
N LEU A 44 -11.50 -26.19 -2.27
CA LEU A 44 -12.50 -25.23 -1.79
C LEU A 44 -13.94 -25.67 -2.14
N THR A 45 -14.15 -26.16 -3.35
CA THR A 45 -15.46 -26.70 -3.77
C THR A 45 -15.87 -27.90 -2.93
N SER A 46 -14.93 -28.82 -2.59
CA SER A 46 -15.20 -29.96 -1.72
C SER A 46 -15.58 -29.55 -0.29
N GLN A 47 -15.08 -28.38 0.17
CA GLN A 47 -15.45 -27.77 1.44
C GLN A 47 -16.78 -27.00 1.36
N GLY A 48 -17.51 -27.09 0.26
CA GLY A 48 -18.80 -26.42 0.07
C GLY A 48 -18.70 -24.91 -0.19
N VAL A 49 -17.53 -24.42 -0.66
CA VAL A 49 -17.37 -23.02 -1.09
C VAL A 49 -18.16 -22.80 -2.38
N LYS A 50 -18.87 -21.68 -2.43
CA LYS A 50 -19.71 -21.24 -3.54
C LYS A 50 -19.30 -19.85 -4.01
N LYS A 51 -19.74 -19.47 -5.20
CA LYS A 51 -19.60 -18.10 -5.71
C LYS A 51 -20.11 -17.08 -4.69
N GLY A 52 -19.30 -16.08 -4.39
CA GLY A 52 -19.59 -15.01 -3.43
C GLY A 52 -19.21 -15.30 -1.97
N ASP A 53 -18.86 -16.56 -1.61
CA ASP A 53 -18.33 -16.84 -0.28
C ASP A 53 -16.96 -16.21 -0.08
N VAL A 54 -16.71 -15.63 1.10
CA VAL A 54 -15.44 -14.97 1.41
C VAL A 54 -14.45 -15.97 2.01
N ILE A 55 -13.28 -16.07 1.39
CA ILE A 55 -12.17 -16.95 1.80
C ILE A 55 -11.00 -16.10 2.23
N GLY A 56 -10.59 -16.26 3.49
CA GLY A 56 -9.51 -15.48 4.09
C GLY A 56 -8.17 -16.21 4.11
N ILE A 57 -7.10 -15.42 4.07
CA ILE A 57 -5.75 -15.88 4.39
C ILE A 57 -5.06 -14.91 5.35
N PHE A 58 -4.49 -15.45 6.44
CA PHE A 58 -3.77 -14.73 7.48
C PHE A 58 -2.31 -15.20 7.51
N ALA A 59 -1.50 -14.64 6.62
CA ALA A 59 -0.12 -15.08 6.42
C ALA A 59 0.79 -13.93 5.96
N PRO A 60 2.12 -14.04 6.17
CA PRO A 60 3.10 -13.21 5.48
C PRO A 60 3.12 -13.53 3.98
N ASN A 61 3.99 -12.86 3.21
CA ASN A 61 4.14 -13.16 1.79
C ASN A 61 4.49 -14.64 1.59
N ASP A 62 3.63 -15.37 0.92
CA ASP A 62 3.78 -16.80 0.67
C ASP A 62 3.05 -17.17 -0.64
N ILE A 63 3.49 -18.26 -1.28
CA ILE A 63 2.82 -18.82 -2.48
C ILE A 63 1.35 -19.15 -2.23
N ALA A 64 1.00 -19.54 -1.01
CA ALA A 64 -0.37 -19.87 -0.61
C ALA A 64 -1.36 -18.71 -0.83
N ILE A 65 -0.89 -17.46 -0.77
CA ILE A 65 -1.71 -16.29 -1.12
C ILE A 65 -2.14 -16.34 -2.58
N LEU A 66 -1.24 -16.74 -3.48
CA LEU A 66 -1.54 -16.89 -4.92
C LEU A 66 -2.39 -18.11 -5.22
N ASP A 67 -2.14 -19.24 -4.53
CA ASP A 67 -2.98 -20.43 -4.66
C ASP A 67 -4.44 -20.10 -4.36
N LEU A 68 -4.69 -19.43 -3.22
CA LEU A 68 -6.04 -19.05 -2.79
C LEU A 68 -6.65 -17.93 -3.65
N LEU A 69 -5.87 -16.94 -4.05
CA LEU A 69 -6.33 -15.88 -4.95
C LEU A 69 -6.89 -16.47 -6.24
N PHE A 70 -6.07 -17.28 -6.94
CA PHE A 70 -6.48 -17.84 -8.22
C PHE A 70 -7.54 -18.92 -8.07
N ALA A 71 -7.54 -19.67 -6.97
CA ALA A 71 -8.65 -20.59 -6.66
C ALA A 71 -9.97 -19.82 -6.42
N CYS A 72 -9.94 -18.69 -5.73
CA CYS A 72 -11.12 -17.82 -5.59
C CYS A 72 -11.59 -17.29 -6.96
N PHE A 73 -10.66 -16.88 -7.82
CA PHE A 73 -11.02 -16.45 -9.18
C PHE A 73 -11.66 -17.56 -10.01
N LYS A 74 -11.20 -18.80 -9.86
CA LYS A 74 -11.76 -19.98 -10.54
C LYS A 74 -13.12 -20.40 -9.98
N THR A 75 -13.32 -20.30 -8.66
CA THR A 75 -14.58 -20.70 -8.02
C THR A 75 -15.63 -19.59 -7.97
N GLY A 76 -15.25 -18.35 -8.26
CA GLY A 76 -16.10 -17.17 -8.06
C GLY A 76 -16.24 -16.75 -6.60
N ALA A 77 -15.43 -17.29 -5.70
CA ALA A 77 -15.33 -16.87 -4.30
C ALA A 77 -14.62 -15.52 -4.18
N VAL A 78 -14.78 -14.85 -3.06
CA VAL A 78 -14.19 -13.56 -2.76
C VAL A 78 -12.91 -13.75 -1.94
N PHE A 79 -11.80 -13.27 -2.45
CA PHE A 79 -10.51 -13.35 -1.79
C PHE A 79 -10.34 -12.27 -0.73
N LEU A 80 -9.86 -12.62 0.48
CA LEU A 80 -9.62 -11.70 1.58
C LEU A 80 -8.22 -11.93 2.20
N PRO A 81 -7.18 -11.18 1.79
CA PRO A 81 -5.90 -11.21 2.48
C PRO A 81 -5.97 -10.36 3.75
N LEU A 82 -5.72 -10.97 4.90
CA LEU A 82 -5.75 -10.30 6.21
C LEU A 82 -4.36 -9.81 6.61
N ASN A 83 -4.32 -8.63 7.19
CA ASN A 83 -3.09 -8.06 7.74
C ASN A 83 -2.70 -8.80 9.04
N TRP A 84 -1.67 -9.63 8.96
CA TRP A 84 -1.15 -10.44 10.08
C TRP A 84 -0.50 -9.62 11.22
N ARG A 85 -0.39 -8.30 11.06
CA ARG A 85 0.13 -7.38 12.08
C ARG A 85 -0.95 -6.78 12.97
N LEU A 86 -2.22 -7.03 12.65
CA LEU A 86 -3.37 -6.54 13.43
C LEU A 86 -3.46 -7.30 14.76
N ASN A 87 -4.07 -6.65 15.75
CA ASN A 87 -4.39 -7.29 17.01
C ASN A 87 -5.65 -8.18 16.91
N PRO A 88 -5.87 -9.10 17.87
CA PRO A 88 -7.01 -10.04 17.80
C PRO A 88 -8.37 -9.37 17.64
N LYS A 89 -8.62 -8.24 18.29
CA LYS A 89 -9.92 -7.53 18.20
C LYS A 89 -10.15 -6.90 16.82
N GLU A 90 -9.10 -6.34 16.22
CA GLU A 90 -9.18 -5.80 14.86
C GLU A 90 -9.47 -6.90 13.85
N ILE A 91 -8.82 -8.06 14.00
CA ILE A 91 -9.04 -9.23 13.14
C ILE A 91 -10.48 -9.74 13.29
N ALA A 92 -10.97 -9.88 14.53
CA ALA A 92 -12.32 -10.33 14.82
C ALA A 92 -13.37 -9.40 14.15
N ALA A 93 -13.18 -8.11 14.25
CA ALA A 93 -14.07 -7.13 13.62
C ALA A 93 -14.09 -7.26 12.08
N ILE A 94 -12.94 -7.54 11.45
CA ILE A 94 -12.87 -7.75 10.00
C ILE A 94 -13.54 -9.06 9.61
N VAL A 95 -13.28 -10.14 10.34
CA VAL A 95 -13.84 -11.46 10.09
C VAL A 95 -15.37 -11.45 10.17
N GLU A 96 -15.92 -10.72 11.18
CA GLU A 96 -17.36 -10.56 11.35
C GLU A 96 -17.97 -9.70 10.21
N ASP A 97 -17.37 -8.52 9.91
CA ASP A 97 -17.88 -7.61 8.86
C ASP A 97 -17.82 -8.27 7.47
N ALA A 98 -16.75 -9.04 7.18
CA ALA A 98 -16.57 -9.76 5.93
C ALA A 98 -17.48 -10.99 5.80
N GLN A 99 -18.07 -11.48 6.88
CA GLN A 99 -18.81 -12.76 6.94
C GLN A 99 -17.95 -13.91 6.39
N LEU A 100 -16.73 -14.02 6.91
CA LEU A 100 -15.74 -15.00 6.46
C LEU A 100 -16.26 -16.43 6.59
N LYS A 101 -16.03 -17.26 5.56
CA LYS A 101 -16.44 -18.66 5.56
C LYS A 101 -15.33 -19.60 5.99
N LEU A 102 -14.12 -19.43 5.47
CA LEU A 102 -12.94 -20.24 5.77
C LEU A 102 -11.73 -19.31 5.93
N LEU A 103 -10.85 -19.62 6.90
CA LEU A 103 -9.60 -18.91 7.13
C LEU A 103 -8.41 -19.87 7.04
N PHE A 104 -7.56 -19.64 6.05
CA PHE A 104 -6.23 -20.23 5.98
C PHE A 104 -5.26 -19.36 6.76
N TYR A 105 -4.28 -19.94 7.45
CA TYR A 105 -3.39 -19.17 8.31
C TYR A 105 -1.98 -19.79 8.36
N ALA A 106 -0.97 -18.97 8.67
CA ALA A 106 0.35 -19.47 9.02
C ALA A 106 0.43 -19.67 10.55
N GLU A 107 0.83 -20.86 11.01
CA GLU A 107 0.85 -21.26 12.42
C GLU A 107 1.55 -20.23 13.32
N LYS A 108 2.65 -19.66 12.84
CA LYS A 108 3.41 -18.61 13.56
C LYS A 108 2.54 -17.43 14.04
N HIS A 109 1.41 -17.17 13.37
CA HIS A 109 0.50 -16.07 13.67
C HIS A 109 -0.81 -16.52 14.34
N LEU A 110 -0.95 -17.79 14.67
CA LEU A 110 -2.17 -18.36 15.27
C LEU A 110 -2.56 -17.65 16.58
N SER A 111 -1.58 -17.22 17.39
CA SER A 111 -1.82 -16.49 18.64
C SER A 111 -2.58 -15.16 18.45
N SER A 112 -2.61 -14.60 17.25
CA SER A 112 -3.39 -13.40 16.92
C SER A 112 -4.83 -13.70 16.52
N LEU A 113 -5.23 -14.97 16.43
CA LEU A 113 -6.57 -15.42 15.99
C LEU A 113 -7.44 -15.91 17.15
N THR A 114 -7.21 -15.41 18.39
CA THR A 114 -7.90 -15.90 19.60
C THR A 114 -9.34 -15.40 19.71
N ASP A 115 -9.65 -14.26 19.16
CA ASP A 115 -10.94 -13.56 19.33
C ASP A 115 -11.96 -13.88 18.22
N ILE A 116 -11.62 -14.79 17.29
CA ILE A 116 -12.54 -15.24 16.23
C ILE A 116 -13.14 -16.62 16.56
N ASP A 117 -14.24 -16.97 15.89
CA ASP A 117 -14.78 -18.35 15.94
C ASP A 117 -13.73 -19.33 15.42
N GLN A 118 -13.31 -20.25 16.30
CA GLN A 118 -12.28 -21.23 15.97
C GLN A 118 -12.70 -22.23 14.88
N ASN A 119 -14.01 -22.37 14.60
CA ASN A 119 -14.51 -23.17 13.51
C ASN A 119 -14.21 -22.56 12.11
N LEU A 120 -13.85 -21.26 12.07
CA LEU A 120 -13.39 -20.60 10.85
C LEU A 120 -11.95 -20.92 10.49
N LEU A 121 -11.13 -21.32 11.48
CA LEU A 121 -9.75 -21.77 11.26
C LEU A 121 -9.78 -23.07 10.48
N HIS A 122 -9.47 -22.98 9.19
CA HIS A 122 -9.64 -24.10 8.28
C HIS A 122 -8.36 -24.90 8.12
N MET A 123 -7.25 -24.24 7.79
CA MET A 123 -5.99 -24.95 7.51
C MET A 123 -4.77 -24.06 7.74
N ASP A 124 -3.77 -24.62 8.38
CA ASP A 124 -2.42 -24.08 8.41
C ASP A 124 -1.74 -24.29 7.04
N ILE A 125 -1.16 -23.23 6.50
CA ILE A 125 -0.47 -23.27 5.20
C ILE A 125 0.96 -23.83 5.29
N ASP A 126 1.50 -23.98 6.48
CA ASP A 126 2.87 -24.46 6.72
C ASP A 126 2.91 -26.00 7.00
N VAL A 127 1.79 -26.72 6.83
CA VAL A 127 1.71 -28.18 7.04
C VAL A 127 1.77 -28.97 5.75
N ALA A 128 2.28 -30.22 5.82
CA ALA A 128 2.39 -31.12 4.68
C ALA A 128 1.04 -31.38 3.95
N GLN A 129 -0.07 -31.38 4.68
CA GLN A 129 -1.41 -31.55 4.10
C GLN A 129 -1.76 -30.43 3.12
N TYR A 130 -1.33 -29.17 3.38
CA TYR A 130 -1.52 -28.08 2.44
C TYR A 130 -0.74 -28.34 1.14
N ASP A 131 0.53 -28.71 1.27
CA ASP A 131 1.39 -29.01 0.12
C ASP A 131 0.85 -30.21 -0.70
N GLU A 132 0.26 -31.21 -0.05
CA GLU A 132 -0.40 -32.35 -0.74
C GLU A 132 -1.61 -31.89 -1.57
N ILE A 133 -2.43 -30.97 -1.03
CA ILE A 133 -3.61 -30.43 -1.73
C ILE A 133 -3.20 -29.66 -2.99
N VAL A 134 -2.21 -28.78 -2.88
CA VAL A 134 -1.80 -27.92 -3.99
C VAL A 134 -0.72 -28.54 -4.87
N ASN A 135 -0.35 -29.81 -4.67
CA ASN A 135 0.74 -30.45 -5.39
C ASN A 135 0.49 -30.44 -6.91
N PRO A 136 1.30 -29.75 -7.72
CA PRO A 136 1.08 -29.66 -9.16
C PRO A 136 1.28 -30.96 -9.91
N ASP A 137 1.97 -31.95 -9.32
CA ASP A 137 2.17 -33.28 -9.91
C ASP A 137 0.87 -34.10 -9.98
N TYR A 138 -0.14 -33.76 -9.15
CA TYR A 138 -1.47 -34.37 -9.14
C TYR A 138 -2.52 -33.41 -9.74
N HIS A 139 -2.16 -32.68 -10.77
CA HIS A 139 -3.01 -31.69 -11.40
C HIS A 139 -4.32 -32.26 -11.94
N GLN A 140 -5.42 -31.68 -11.51
CA GLN A 140 -6.77 -31.90 -12.04
C GLN A 140 -7.28 -30.53 -12.58
N PRO A 141 -7.49 -30.39 -13.90
CA PRO A 141 -8.01 -29.16 -14.47
C PRO A 141 -9.37 -28.78 -13.85
N PHE A 142 -9.51 -27.54 -13.43
CA PHE A 142 -10.75 -27.00 -12.87
C PHE A 142 -11.50 -26.20 -13.93
N GLN A 143 -12.81 -26.46 -14.06
CA GLN A 143 -13.65 -25.65 -14.93
C GLN A 143 -14.11 -24.39 -14.15
N ALA A 144 -13.57 -23.24 -14.50
CA ALA A 144 -13.88 -21.99 -13.82
C ALA A 144 -15.38 -21.68 -13.83
N THR A 145 -15.88 -21.25 -12.68
CA THR A 145 -17.25 -20.78 -12.50
C THR A 145 -17.45 -19.47 -13.27
N PRO A 146 -18.54 -19.34 -14.06
CA PRO A 146 -18.82 -18.09 -14.75
C PRO A 146 -19.01 -16.91 -13.80
N VAL A 147 -18.31 -15.82 -14.06
CA VAL A 147 -18.40 -14.56 -13.33
C VAL A 147 -18.62 -13.37 -14.28
N GLU A 148 -19.28 -12.34 -13.78
CA GLU A 148 -19.47 -11.08 -14.49
C GLU A 148 -18.35 -10.09 -14.12
N PRO A 149 -18.02 -9.12 -14.99
CA PRO A 149 -16.98 -8.12 -14.73
C PRO A 149 -17.14 -7.37 -13.41
N GLN A 150 -18.37 -7.13 -12.99
CA GLN A 150 -18.73 -6.38 -11.78
C GLN A 150 -18.88 -7.25 -10.55
N ASP A 151 -18.80 -8.59 -10.69
CA ASP A 151 -18.83 -9.48 -9.52
C ASP A 151 -17.64 -9.14 -8.59
N LEU A 152 -17.89 -9.28 -7.29
CA LEU A 152 -16.88 -9.07 -6.27
C LEU A 152 -15.81 -10.18 -6.35
N ALA A 153 -14.56 -9.79 -6.49
CA ALA A 153 -13.42 -10.69 -6.60
C ALA A 153 -12.56 -10.71 -5.32
N ALA A 154 -12.42 -9.55 -4.66
CA ALA A 154 -11.68 -9.46 -3.40
C ALA A 154 -12.17 -8.32 -2.52
N LEU A 155 -11.83 -8.44 -1.22
CA LEU A 155 -11.95 -7.38 -0.21
C LEU A 155 -10.56 -7.09 0.35
N ILE A 156 -10.19 -5.80 0.44
CA ILE A 156 -8.98 -5.37 1.15
C ILE A 156 -9.39 -4.39 2.23
N TYR A 157 -9.12 -4.75 3.49
CA TYR A 157 -9.51 -3.93 4.62
C TYR A 157 -8.51 -2.82 4.91
N THR A 158 -9.04 -1.63 5.17
CA THR A 158 -8.27 -0.46 5.61
C THR A 158 -8.70 -0.04 7.00
N SER A 159 -7.77 0.59 7.75
CA SER A 159 -8.11 1.24 9.02
C SER A 159 -9.00 2.45 8.72
N GLY A 160 -10.29 2.33 8.99
CA GLY A 160 -11.23 3.44 8.83
C GLY A 160 -10.86 4.63 9.72
N THR A 161 -11.05 5.84 9.24
CA THR A 161 -10.83 7.09 10.01
C THR A 161 -11.72 7.22 11.24
N THR A 162 -12.75 6.39 11.37
CA THR A 162 -13.68 6.31 12.51
C THR A 162 -13.32 5.19 13.49
N GLY A 163 -12.18 4.50 13.29
CA GLY A 163 -11.74 3.38 14.12
C GLY A 163 -12.34 2.02 13.74
N SER A 164 -13.38 1.96 12.91
CA SER A 164 -13.92 0.70 12.39
C SER A 164 -13.27 0.36 11.04
N PRO A 165 -12.86 -0.89 10.81
CA PRO A 165 -12.28 -1.31 9.54
C PRO A 165 -13.30 -1.20 8.40
N LYS A 166 -12.81 -0.93 7.18
CA LYS A 166 -13.61 -0.81 5.97
C LYS A 166 -13.09 -1.77 4.91
N GLY A 167 -13.93 -2.68 4.45
CA GLY A 167 -13.63 -3.54 3.32
C GLY A 167 -13.79 -2.80 2.00
N VAL A 168 -12.68 -2.47 1.36
CA VAL A 168 -12.67 -1.91 0.00
C VAL A 168 -12.97 -3.03 -0.98
N MET A 169 -13.99 -2.85 -1.80
CA MET A 169 -14.43 -3.84 -2.78
C MET A 169 -13.57 -3.78 -4.05
N PHE A 170 -13.22 -4.95 -4.58
CA PHE A 170 -12.57 -5.11 -5.88
C PHE A 170 -13.39 -6.03 -6.76
N SER A 171 -13.79 -5.56 -7.94
CA SER A 171 -14.42 -6.40 -8.95
C SER A 171 -13.38 -7.08 -9.83
N TYR A 172 -13.78 -8.11 -10.59
CA TYR A 172 -12.91 -8.71 -11.60
C TYR A 172 -12.45 -7.67 -12.63
N GLU A 173 -13.35 -6.75 -13.04
CA GLU A 173 -13.01 -5.67 -13.97
C GLU A 173 -11.93 -4.75 -13.38
N SER A 174 -12.00 -4.41 -12.08
CA SER A 174 -11.02 -3.51 -11.47
C SER A 174 -9.62 -4.10 -11.44
N PHE A 175 -9.47 -5.40 -11.21
CA PHE A 175 -8.17 -6.07 -11.28
C PHE A 175 -7.57 -6.06 -12.67
N VAL A 176 -8.35 -6.46 -13.69
CA VAL A 176 -7.87 -6.48 -15.08
C VAL A 176 -7.46 -5.09 -15.53
N HIS A 177 -8.26 -4.06 -15.21
CA HIS A 177 -7.92 -2.69 -15.58
C HIS A 177 -6.71 -2.15 -14.86
N ASN A 178 -6.49 -2.50 -13.57
CA ASN A 178 -5.29 -2.09 -12.87
C ASN A 178 -4.04 -2.71 -13.51
N GLY A 179 -4.04 -4.01 -13.74
CA GLY A 179 -2.94 -4.69 -14.42
C GLY A 179 -2.63 -4.11 -15.79
N ALA A 180 -3.66 -3.92 -16.63
CA ALA A 180 -3.52 -3.34 -17.96
C ALA A 180 -3.00 -1.88 -17.93
N ASN A 181 -3.47 -1.07 -16.99
CA ASN A 181 -3.00 0.31 -16.83
C ASN A 181 -1.49 0.35 -16.54
N LEU A 182 -1.01 -0.51 -15.67
CA LEU A 182 0.41 -0.56 -15.29
C LEU A 182 1.26 -1.19 -16.38
N GLU A 183 0.80 -2.28 -17.00
CA GLU A 183 1.48 -2.93 -18.12
C GLU A 183 1.72 -1.93 -19.26
N LEU A 184 0.69 -1.19 -19.66
CA LEU A 184 0.80 -0.20 -20.73
C LEU A 184 1.67 1.01 -20.32
N THR A 185 1.57 1.46 -19.08
CA THR A 185 2.30 2.65 -18.60
C THR A 185 3.79 2.37 -18.46
N TYR A 186 4.16 1.25 -17.84
CA TYR A 186 5.55 0.85 -17.63
C TYR A 186 6.09 -0.05 -18.76
N LYS A 187 5.26 -0.42 -19.74
CA LYS A 187 5.61 -1.33 -20.83
C LYS A 187 6.15 -2.68 -20.32
N PHE A 188 5.52 -3.20 -19.28
CA PHE A 188 5.87 -4.50 -18.74
C PHE A 188 5.77 -5.58 -19.82
N ASN A 189 6.63 -6.55 -19.72
CA ASN A 189 6.69 -7.70 -20.63
C ASN A 189 7.17 -8.93 -19.86
N SER A 190 7.24 -10.05 -20.55
CA SER A 190 7.60 -11.33 -19.91
C SER A 190 9.02 -11.40 -19.34
N ASN A 191 9.92 -10.45 -19.61
CA ASN A 191 11.27 -10.42 -19.03
C ASN A 191 11.32 -9.67 -17.69
N TYR A 192 10.22 -9.10 -17.23
CA TYR A 192 10.21 -8.40 -15.95
C TYR A 192 10.33 -9.35 -14.78
N ILE A 193 11.22 -9.00 -13.85
CA ILE A 193 11.48 -9.70 -12.59
C ILE A 193 11.30 -8.69 -11.47
N THR A 194 10.53 -9.03 -10.44
CA THR A 194 10.37 -8.18 -9.26
C THR A 194 10.50 -8.96 -7.97
N ILE A 195 10.99 -8.30 -6.92
CA ILE A 195 11.01 -8.84 -5.56
C ILE A 195 9.79 -8.30 -4.82
N VAL A 196 8.93 -9.19 -4.35
CA VAL A 196 7.73 -8.87 -3.58
C VAL A 196 8.11 -8.74 -2.11
N SER A 197 8.60 -7.56 -1.72
CA SER A 197 8.96 -7.23 -0.34
C SER A 197 7.83 -6.53 0.41
N THR A 198 6.97 -5.82 -0.31
CA THR A 198 5.75 -5.21 0.26
C THR A 198 4.74 -6.30 0.61
N PRO A 199 4.02 -6.15 1.75
CA PRO A 199 3.05 -7.17 2.15
C PRO A 199 1.93 -7.37 1.13
N MET A 200 1.65 -8.63 0.79
CA MET A 200 0.61 -8.99 -0.18
C MET A 200 -0.83 -8.85 0.35
N PHE A 201 -1.02 -8.49 1.62
CA PHE A 201 -2.33 -8.08 2.13
C PHE A 201 -2.65 -6.60 1.89
N HIS A 202 -1.68 -5.82 1.38
CA HIS A 202 -1.88 -4.44 0.92
C HIS A 202 -1.95 -4.38 -0.61
N VAL A 203 -2.74 -3.42 -1.10
CA VAL A 203 -2.91 -3.18 -2.53
C VAL A 203 -1.57 -2.98 -3.25
N LEU A 204 -0.62 -2.29 -2.64
CA LEU A 204 0.70 -2.05 -3.22
C LEU A 204 1.47 -3.35 -3.48
N GLY A 205 1.48 -4.29 -2.52
CA GLY A 205 2.14 -5.59 -2.67
C GLY A 205 1.39 -6.51 -3.62
N PHE A 206 0.08 -6.55 -3.49
CA PHE A 206 -0.80 -7.47 -4.19
C PHE A 206 -1.18 -6.97 -5.60
N ASN A 207 -1.89 -5.85 -5.68
CA ASN A 207 -2.52 -5.39 -6.92
C ASN A 207 -1.57 -4.55 -7.80
N ASP A 208 -0.62 -3.83 -7.18
CA ASP A 208 0.29 -2.95 -7.93
C ASP A 208 1.63 -3.61 -8.25
N THR A 209 2.00 -4.69 -7.54
CA THR A 209 3.26 -5.42 -7.78
C THR A 209 3.01 -6.79 -8.39
N VAL A 210 2.25 -7.65 -7.71
CA VAL A 210 2.10 -9.07 -8.07
C VAL A 210 1.31 -9.26 -9.36
N LEU A 211 0.10 -8.69 -9.42
CA LEU A 211 -0.80 -8.97 -10.55
C LEU A 211 -0.27 -8.46 -11.89
N PRO A 212 0.22 -7.20 -12.03
CA PRO A 212 0.72 -6.72 -13.32
C PRO A 212 1.88 -7.53 -13.86
N VAL A 213 2.79 -7.97 -12.99
CA VAL A 213 3.95 -8.78 -13.39
C VAL A 213 3.52 -10.16 -13.87
N LEU A 214 2.63 -10.84 -13.12
CA LEU A 214 2.11 -12.14 -13.56
C LEU A 214 1.25 -12.01 -14.83
N MET A 215 0.45 -10.96 -14.97
CA MET A 215 -0.35 -10.72 -16.20
C MET A 215 0.54 -10.51 -17.42
N SER A 216 1.71 -9.89 -17.25
CA SER A 216 2.70 -9.69 -18.32
C SER A 216 3.55 -10.93 -18.63
N GLY A 217 3.44 -12.01 -17.85
CA GLY A 217 4.27 -13.21 -17.96
C GLY A 217 5.65 -13.05 -17.32
N GLY A 218 5.83 -12.12 -16.38
CA GLY A 218 7.07 -11.89 -15.63
C GLY A 218 7.28 -12.89 -14.49
N THR A 219 8.31 -12.66 -13.68
CA THR A 219 8.68 -13.55 -12.56
C THR A 219 8.64 -12.78 -11.24
N LEU A 220 8.00 -13.36 -10.24
CA LEU A 220 7.97 -12.86 -8.85
C LEU A 220 9.02 -13.57 -8.01
N ILE A 221 9.75 -12.83 -7.19
CA ILE A 221 10.61 -13.38 -6.14
C ILE A 221 9.97 -13.01 -4.80
N LEU A 222 9.54 -13.98 -4.02
CA LEU A 222 8.88 -13.73 -2.73
C LEU A 222 9.91 -13.52 -1.63
N GLN A 223 9.82 -12.37 -0.93
CA GLN A 223 10.44 -12.15 0.36
C GLN A 223 9.35 -12.30 1.43
N ARG A 224 9.46 -13.32 2.29
CA ARG A 224 8.41 -13.67 3.25
C ARG A 224 8.16 -12.57 4.28
N TYR A 225 9.23 -12.00 4.83
CA TYR A 225 9.20 -10.84 5.71
C TYR A 225 10.22 -9.82 5.23
N PHE A 226 9.86 -8.56 5.18
CA PHE A 226 10.82 -7.54 4.77
C PHE A 226 12.01 -7.47 5.73
N ASN A 227 13.20 -7.56 5.16
CA ASN A 227 14.48 -7.29 5.78
C ASN A 227 15.40 -6.61 4.75
N GLY A 228 16.02 -5.47 5.12
CA GLY A 228 16.82 -4.68 4.17
C GLY A 228 18.12 -5.35 3.72
N GLU A 229 18.78 -6.12 4.58
CA GLU A 229 20.00 -6.88 4.23
C GLU A 229 19.64 -8.03 3.28
N GLU A 230 18.63 -8.85 3.63
CA GLU A 230 18.15 -9.91 2.77
C GLU A 230 17.70 -9.38 1.40
N LEU A 231 17.01 -8.23 1.37
CA LEU A 231 16.60 -7.59 0.11
C LEU A 231 17.81 -7.23 -0.76
N ASN A 232 18.88 -6.66 -0.19
CA ASN A 232 20.09 -6.35 -0.94
C ASN A 232 20.76 -7.61 -1.53
N ASP A 233 20.78 -8.71 -0.77
CA ASP A 233 21.29 -10.00 -1.26
C ASP A 233 20.41 -10.54 -2.40
N MET A 234 19.07 -10.46 -2.25
CA MET A 234 18.12 -10.86 -3.29
C MET A 234 18.28 -10.01 -4.56
N ILE A 235 18.47 -8.69 -4.43
CA ILE A 235 18.71 -7.80 -5.58
C ILE A 235 20.00 -8.21 -6.31
N ALA A 236 21.07 -8.52 -5.57
CA ALA A 236 22.33 -8.98 -6.13
C ALA A 236 22.22 -10.36 -6.82
N GLN A 237 21.38 -11.24 -6.29
CA GLN A 237 21.17 -12.60 -6.79
C GLN A 237 20.26 -12.67 -8.02
N TYR A 238 19.11 -11.97 -7.96
CA TYR A 238 18.02 -12.14 -8.94
C TYR A 238 17.97 -11.05 -10.01
N HIS A 239 18.72 -9.95 -9.84
CA HIS A 239 18.77 -8.82 -10.77
C HIS A 239 17.37 -8.34 -11.19
N PRO A 240 16.51 -7.90 -10.24
CA PRO A 240 15.17 -7.44 -10.59
C PRO A 240 15.23 -6.25 -11.55
N THR A 241 14.26 -6.20 -12.46
CA THR A 241 14.12 -5.09 -13.42
C THR A 241 13.26 -3.97 -12.88
N PHE A 242 12.46 -4.28 -11.86
CA PHE A 242 11.49 -3.38 -11.26
C PHE A 242 11.32 -3.68 -9.78
N ILE A 243 11.17 -2.63 -8.97
CA ILE A 243 10.83 -2.75 -7.55
C ILE A 243 9.93 -1.60 -7.13
N ILE A 244 8.93 -1.92 -6.29
CA ILE A 244 8.05 -0.91 -5.67
C ILE A 244 8.02 -1.10 -4.16
N MET A 245 8.33 -0.04 -3.42
CA MET A 245 8.42 -0.07 -1.96
C MET A 245 7.93 1.24 -1.35
N ILE A 246 7.65 1.20 -0.05
CA ILE A 246 7.38 2.41 0.75
C ILE A 246 8.71 3.06 1.18
N PRO A 247 8.72 4.38 1.47
CA PRO A 247 9.96 5.09 1.84
C PRO A 247 10.73 4.49 3.01
N THR A 248 10.05 3.96 4.03
CA THR A 248 10.73 3.34 5.19
C THR A 248 11.50 2.07 4.81
N MET A 249 11.05 1.33 3.80
CA MET A 249 11.77 0.17 3.28
C MET A 249 13.03 0.62 2.54
N TYR A 250 12.96 1.63 1.69
CA TYR A 250 14.15 2.24 1.05
C TYR A 250 15.17 2.73 2.07
N TYR A 251 14.70 3.36 3.15
CA TYR A 251 15.57 3.80 4.24
C TYR A 251 16.32 2.63 4.89
N SER A 252 15.61 1.55 5.21
CA SER A 252 16.21 0.34 5.79
C SER A 252 17.22 -0.31 4.84
N THR A 253 16.87 -0.42 3.56
CA THR A 253 17.71 -1.00 2.51
C THR A 253 19.02 -0.21 2.32
N LEU A 254 18.92 1.13 2.30
CA LEU A 254 20.07 2.03 2.17
C LEU A 254 21.05 1.91 3.35
N ARG A 255 20.54 1.66 4.57
CA ARG A 255 21.35 1.57 5.81
C ARG A 255 21.88 0.17 6.09
N ALA A 256 21.48 -0.82 5.32
CA ALA A 256 21.98 -2.18 5.46
C ALA A 256 23.49 -2.26 5.14
N SER A 257 24.21 -3.10 5.89
CA SER A 257 25.66 -3.21 5.79
C SER A 257 26.17 -3.69 4.40
N ASN A 258 25.31 -4.42 3.68
CA ASN A 258 25.57 -4.99 2.36
C ASN A 258 24.94 -4.15 1.20
N PHE A 259 24.54 -2.89 1.45
CA PHE A 259 24.02 -2.03 0.40
C PHE A 259 25.08 -1.80 -0.69
N ASN A 260 24.73 -2.18 -1.92
CA ASN A 260 25.54 -1.93 -3.11
C ASN A 260 24.73 -1.16 -4.16
N PRO A 261 25.02 0.14 -4.39
CA PRO A 261 24.25 0.97 -5.32
C PRO A 261 24.31 0.48 -6.77
N GLU A 262 25.35 -0.25 -7.18
CA GLU A 262 25.48 -0.76 -8.56
C GLU A 262 24.36 -1.74 -8.91
N ASN A 263 23.89 -2.52 -7.92
CA ASN A 263 22.82 -3.49 -8.14
C ASN A 263 21.46 -2.83 -8.46
N PHE A 264 21.27 -1.56 -8.04
CA PHE A 264 20.04 -0.81 -8.31
C PHE A 264 20.06 -0.12 -9.68
N LYS A 265 21.22 0.18 -10.23
CA LYS A 265 21.36 0.92 -11.50
C LYS A 265 20.87 0.14 -12.72
N ALA A 266 20.80 -1.18 -12.61
CA ALA A 266 20.32 -2.05 -13.68
C ALA A 266 18.79 -2.14 -13.77
N MET A 267 18.05 -1.59 -12.79
CA MET A 267 16.59 -1.61 -12.79
C MET A 267 16.01 -0.54 -13.73
N ASP A 268 15.00 -0.91 -14.47
CA ASP A 268 14.24 0.03 -15.31
C ASP A 268 13.42 1.01 -14.46
N TYR A 269 12.82 0.50 -13.36
CA TYR A 269 11.97 1.28 -12.48
C TYR A 269 12.22 0.97 -11.00
N ILE A 270 12.47 2.02 -10.23
CA ILE A 270 12.55 2.00 -8.77
C ILE A 270 11.48 2.97 -8.28
N ILE A 271 10.37 2.42 -7.76
CA ILE A 271 9.16 3.19 -7.46
C ILE A 271 8.94 3.27 -5.96
N GLN A 272 8.70 4.46 -5.44
CA GLN A 272 8.16 4.63 -4.10
C GLN A 272 6.69 5.01 -4.15
N GLY A 273 5.90 4.42 -3.27
CA GLY A 273 4.47 4.67 -3.17
C GLY A 273 3.93 4.43 -1.76
N GLY A 274 2.61 4.51 -1.61
CA GLY A 274 1.92 4.18 -0.36
C GLY A 274 2.03 5.20 0.77
N SER A 275 2.90 6.20 0.66
CA SER A 275 2.99 7.37 1.55
C SER A 275 3.59 8.55 0.80
N GLN A 276 3.58 9.74 1.44
CA GLN A 276 4.23 10.91 0.83
C GLN A 276 5.70 10.64 0.52
N PRO A 277 6.21 11.11 -0.64
CA PRO A 277 7.62 11.02 -0.98
C PRO A 277 8.49 11.72 0.07
N LEU A 278 9.58 11.08 0.48
CA LEU A 278 10.55 11.66 1.41
C LEU A 278 11.73 12.25 0.63
N PRO A 279 11.92 13.59 0.61
CA PRO A 279 13.01 14.22 -0.11
C PRO A 279 14.40 13.72 0.30
N SER A 280 14.58 13.38 1.60
CA SER A 280 15.83 12.83 2.13
C SER A 280 16.21 11.48 1.51
N ILE A 281 15.23 10.60 1.28
CA ILE A 281 15.45 9.29 0.65
C ILE A 281 15.82 9.47 -0.82
N GLN A 282 15.08 10.31 -1.55
CA GLN A 282 15.40 10.61 -2.95
C GLN A 282 16.79 11.21 -3.11
N ALA A 283 17.15 12.17 -2.24
CA ALA A 283 18.47 12.79 -2.25
C ALA A 283 19.59 11.78 -1.96
N ALA A 284 19.38 10.87 -0.99
CA ALA A 284 20.35 9.84 -0.63
C ALA A 284 20.60 8.85 -1.79
N PHE A 285 19.58 8.37 -2.47
CA PHE A 285 19.77 7.50 -3.65
C PHE A 285 20.34 8.24 -4.85
N LYS A 286 19.96 9.50 -5.04
CA LYS A 286 20.49 10.36 -6.11
C LYS A 286 22.01 10.55 -6.02
N GLN A 287 22.61 10.56 -4.81
CA GLN A 287 24.07 10.61 -4.64
C GLN A 287 24.80 9.44 -5.33
N TYR A 288 24.12 8.29 -5.45
CA TYR A 288 24.63 7.11 -6.17
C TYR A 288 24.22 7.06 -7.64
N GLY A 289 23.53 8.09 -8.14
CA GLY A 289 23.01 8.11 -9.51
C GLY A 289 21.74 7.28 -9.70
N ILE A 290 21.10 6.84 -8.62
CA ILE A 290 19.85 6.07 -8.62
C ILE A 290 18.68 7.05 -8.57
N ASN A 291 17.70 6.87 -9.47
CA ASN A 291 16.52 7.70 -9.56
C ASN A 291 15.28 6.95 -9.07
N ILE A 292 14.76 7.34 -7.91
CA ILE A 292 13.50 6.80 -7.40
C ILE A 292 12.36 7.66 -7.95
N ILE A 293 11.36 7.03 -8.55
CA ILE A 293 10.16 7.69 -9.07
C ILE A 293 8.99 7.54 -8.10
N ASN A 294 8.08 8.51 -8.11
CA ASN A 294 6.90 8.46 -7.27
C ASN A 294 5.74 7.80 -8.01
N GLY A 295 5.02 6.93 -7.30
CA GLY A 295 3.71 6.42 -7.68
C GLY A 295 2.69 6.78 -6.61
N TYR A 296 1.47 7.08 -7.02
CA TYR A 296 0.38 7.41 -6.12
C TYR A 296 -0.83 6.52 -6.37
N GLY A 297 -1.38 6.05 -5.29
CA GLY A 297 -2.63 5.31 -5.22
C GLY A 297 -3.07 5.16 -3.77
N LEU A 298 -4.28 4.71 -3.61
CA LEU A 298 -4.87 4.33 -2.34
C LEU A 298 -5.57 2.98 -2.51
N THR A 299 -6.01 2.36 -1.45
CA THR A 299 -6.68 1.06 -1.57
C THR A 299 -7.90 1.15 -2.48
N GLU A 300 -8.64 2.24 -2.41
CA GLU A 300 -9.80 2.52 -3.23
C GLU A 300 -9.50 2.83 -4.72
N ALA A 301 -8.26 3.23 -5.03
CA ALA A 301 -7.80 3.57 -6.38
C ALA A 301 -6.31 3.17 -6.52
N PRO A 302 -6.01 1.89 -6.79
CA PRO A 302 -4.64 1.38 -6.88
C PRO A 302 -3.87 2.08 -7.99
N LEU A 303 -2.64 2.45 -7.71
CA LEU A 303 -1.62 3.10 -8.55
C LEU A 303 -2.15 3.84 -9.80
N VAL A 304 -2.87 4.92 -9.55
CA VAL A 304 -3.56 5.71 -10.59
C VAL A 304 -2.73 6.85 -11.17
N LEU A 305 -1.68 7.27 -10.47
CA LEU A 305 -0.76 8.31 -10.95
C LEU A 305 0.68 7.81 -10.78
N VAL A 306 1.51 8.06 -11.78
CA VAL A 306 2.91 7.68 -11.76
C VAL A 306 3.78 8.73 -12.41
N ASN A 307 5.00 8.87 -11.88
CA ASN A 307 6.04 9.67 -12.52
C ASN A 307 6.85 8.80 -13.50
N THR A 308 7.58 9.42 -14.40
CA THR A 308 8.54 8.73 -15.27
C THR A 308 9.97 9.01 -14.82
N PRO A 309 10.94 8.15 -15.17
CA PRO A 309 12.35 8.40 -14.84
C PRO A 309 12.88 9.74 -15.36
N GLU A 310 12.44 10.17 -16.55
CA GLU A 310 12.83 11.46 -17.14
C GLU A 310 12.19 12.64 -16.41
N ASN A 311 10.90 12.52 -16.12
CA ASN A 311 10.15 13.62 -15.49
C ASN A 311 10.54 13.79 -14.01
N SER A 312 10.82 12.69 -13.28
CA SER A 312 11.25 12.77 -11.88
C SER A 312 12.60 13.48 -11.70
N LYS A 313 13.47 13.50 -12.72
CA LYS A 313 14.70 14.29 -12.69
C LYS A 313 14.42 15.79 -12.70
N ARG A 314 13.37 16.24 -13.38
CA ARG A 314 12.95 17.64 -13.46
C ARG A 314 12.04 18.04 -12.30
N LYS A 315 11.12 17.13 -11.92
CA LYS A 315 10.05 17.34 -10.93
C LYS A 315 10.05 16.19 -9.92
N PRO A 316 11.05 16.10 -9.03
CA PRO A 316 11.23 14.94 -8.15
C PRO A 316 10.10 14.77 -7.13
N MET A 317 9.38 15.85 -6.77
CA MET A 317 8.26 15.78 -5.83
C MET A 317 6.90 15.57 -6.48
N SER A 318 6.83 15.61 -7.83
CA SER A 318 5.60 15.24 -8.54
C SER A 318 5.30 13.76 -8.32
N ILE A 319 4.02 13.43 -8.13
CA ILE A 319 3.52 12.05 -8.19
C ILE A 319 3.23 11.62 -9.62
N GLY A 320 3.59 12.48 -10.60
CA GLY A 320 3.45 12.22 -12.02
C GLY A 320 2.09 12.58 -12.59
N LYS A 321 1.67 11.79 -13.55
CA LYS A 321 0.44 11.97 -14.31
C LYS A 321 -0.46 10.75 -14.19
N ALA A 322 -1.72 10.92 -14.59
CA ALA A 322 -2.66 9.81 -14.69
C ALA A 322 -2.13 8.71 -15.61
N VAL A 323 -2.19 7.45 -15.15
CA VAL A 323 -1.88 6.28 -15.97
C VAL A 323 -2.95 6.09 -17.07
N MET A 324 -2.71 5.15 -17.98
CA MET A 324 -3.68 4.86 -19.05
C MET A 324 -5.08 4.61 -18.47
N PHE A 325 -6.11 5.16 -19.13
CA PHE A 325 -7.55 5.00 -18.79
C PHE A 325 -7.98 5.59 -17.44
N VAL A 326 -7.17 6.46 -16.84
CA VAL A 326 -7.49 7.18 -15.61
C VAL A 326 -7.76 8.65 -15.92
N ASP A 327 -8.87 9.19 -15.41
CA ASP A 327 -9.22 10.61 -15.41
C ASP A 327 -9.00 11.15 -13.99
N ALA A 328 -8.04 12.06 -13.84
CA ALA A 328 -7.68 12.69 -12.57
C ALA A 328 -7.96 14.19 -12.63
N ARG A 329 -8.66 14.73 -11.64
CA ARG A 329 -9.02 16.14 -11.53
C ARG A 329 -8.71 16.69 -10.16
N ILE A 330 -8.56 18.00 -10.08
CA ILE A 330 -8.47 18.73 -8.82
C ILE A 330 -9.77 19.52 -8.65
N LEU A 331 -10.54 19.21 -7.60
CA LEU A 331 -11.88 19.75 -7.40
C LEU A 331 -11.93 20.66 -6.16
N ASP A 332 -12.74 21.71 -6.22
CA ASP A 332 -13.09 22.54 -5.07
C ASP A 332 -14.15 21.85 -4.17
N ASP A 333 -14.57 22.52 -3.10
CA ASP A 333 -15.60 21.99 -2.18
C ASP A 333 -17.01 21.90 -2.81
N ASN A 334 -17.24 22.53 -3.95
CA ASN A 334 -18.49 22.41 -4.71
C ASN A 334 -18.45 21.26 -5.73
N GLY A 335 -17.27 20.64 -5.92
CA GLY A 335 -17.04 19.58 -6.90
C GLY A 335 -16.73 20.09 -8.31
N GLU A 336 -16.42 21.38 -8.44
CA GLU A 336 -15.99 21.99 -9.70
C GLU A 336 -14.47 21.95 -9.84
N GLU A 337 -13.98 21.81 -11.07
CA GLU A 337 -12.54 21.75 -11.34
C GLU A 337 -11.87 23.12 -11.12
N VAL A 338 -10.82 23.13 -10.30
CA VAL A 338 -10.06 24.37 -10.02
C VAL A 338 -9.12 24.73 -11.17
N PRO A 339 -8.77 26.02 -11.33
CA PRO A 339 -7.74 26.44 -12.29
C PRO A 339 -6.40 25.75 -12.05
N THR A 340 -5.62 25.59 -13.12
CA THR A 340 -4.25 25.04 -13.03
C THR A 340 -3.41 25.81 -12.04
N GLY A 341 -2.70 25.11 -11.17
CA GLY A 341 -1.86 25.65 -10.11
C GLY A 341 -2.58 25.92 -8.78
N GLU A 342 -3.91 25.94 -8.76
CA GLU A 342 -4.69 26.07 -7.52
C GLU A 342 -4.82 24.75 -6.79
N ILE A 343 -5.04 24.81 -5.47
CA ILE A 343 -5.17 23.66 -4.59
C ILE A 343 -6.64 23.27 -4.48
N GLY A 344 -6.91 21.98 -4.64
CA GLY A 344 -8.22 21.37 -4.41
C GLY A 344 -8.07 19.91 -4.02
N GLU A 345 -9.16 19.19 -3.89
CA GLU A 345 -9.16 17.77 -3.61
C GLU A 345 -8.91 16.95 -4.88
N LEU A 346 -7.94 16.03 -4.83
CA LEU A 346 -7.69 15.10 -5.92
C LEU A 346 -8.88 14.14 -6.06
N ALA A 347 -9.43 14.05 -7.25
CA ALA A 347 -10.57 13.22 -7.60
C ALA A 347 -10.20 12.30 -8.77
N ILE A 348 -10.54 11.01 -8.65
CA ILE A 348 -10.13 9.97 -9.60
C ILE A 348 -11.35 9.25 -10.16
N LYS A 349 -11.36 9.06 -11.48
CA LYS A 349 -12.35 8.24 -12.17
C LYS A 349 -11.63 7.26 -13.09
N ALA A 350 -11.83 5.96 -12.84
CA ALA A 350 -11.27 4.88 -13.65
C ALA A 350 -12.02 3.58 -13.36
N LYS A 351 -11.79 2.55 -14.18
CA LYS A 351 -12.39 1.23 -13.95
C LYS A 351 -11.69 0.40 -12.88
N ASN A 352 -10.43 0.74 -12.54
CA ASN A 352 -9.72 0.16 -11.41
C ASN A 352 -10.04 0.81 -10.06
N VAL A 353 -10.83 1.89 -10.03
CA VAL A 353 -11.37 2.46 -8.80
C VAL A 353 -12.41 1.53 -8.20
N THR A 354 -12.41 1.41 -6.86
CA THR A 354 -13.38 0.60 -6.12
C THR A 354 -14.84 0.94 -6.49
N PRO A 355 -15.74 -0.03 -6.54
CA PRO A 355 -17.17 0.27 -6.59
C PRO A 355 -17.73 0.79 -5.26
N GLY A 356 -16.96 0.71 -4.16
CA GLY A 356 -17.35 1.19 -2.84
C GLY A 356 -16.83 0.34 -1.68
N TYR A 357 -17.44 0.53 -0.52
CA TYR A 357 -17.12 -0.18 0.71
C TYR A 357 -18.15 -1.26 1.02
N TRP A 358 -17.67 -2.44 1.38
CA TRP A 358 -18.48 -3.61 1.74
C TRP A 358 -19.46 -3.27 2.87
N ASN A 359 -20.74 -3.57 2.64
CA ASN A 359 -21.83 -3.32 3.60
C ASN A 359 -21.95 -1.88 4.14
N LYS A 360 -21.33 -0.88 3.45
CA LYS A 360 -21.30 0.52 3.91
C LYS A 360 -21.79 1.51 2.81
N PRO A 361 -23.07 1.43 2.39
CA PRO A 361 -23.57 2.25 1.26
C PRO A 361 -23.53 3.76 1.55
N ALA A 362 -23.75 4.17 2.81
CA ALA A 362 -23.70 5.59 3.17
C ALA A 362 -22.27 6.16 3.10
N GLU A 363 -21.27 5.36 3.46
CA GLU A 363 -19.86 5.77 3.34
C GLU A 363 -19.40 5.73 1.90
N THR A 364 -19.86 4.74 1.12
CA THR A 364 -19.65 4.71 -0.33
C THR A 364 -20.18 5.97 -0.99
N ALA A 365 -21.41 6.36 -0.70
CA ALA A 365 -22.01 7.56 -1.28
C ALA A 365 -21.23 8.84 -0.94
N LYS A 366 -20.64 8.94 0.25
CA LYS A 366 -19.80 10.08 0.68
C LYS A 366 -18.43 10.11 0.02
N ALA A 367 -17.93 8.95 -0.43
CA ALA A 367 -16.61 8.86 -1.04
C ALA A 367 -16.59 9.30 -2.51
N PHE A 368 -17.75 9.51 -3.12
CA PHE A 368 -17.85 9.87 -4.53
C PHE A 368 -18.57 11.21 -4.74
N HIS A 369 -18.04 11.99 -5.69
CA HIS A 369 -18.75 13.11 -6.31
C HIS A 369 -19.05 12.74 -7.77
N GLY A 370 -20.34 12.50 -8.05
CA GLY A 370 -20.74 11.94 -9.33
C GLY A 370 -20.07 10.57 -9.58
N ARG A 371 -19.14 10.51 -10.55
CA ARG A 371 -18.38 9.29 -10.89
C ARG A 371 -16.92 9.35 -10.44
N TYR A 372 -16.52 10.41 -9.75
CA TYR A 372 -15.17 10.59 -9.23
C TYR A 372 -15.08 10.17 -7.78
N LEU A 373 -14.12 9.31 -7.47
CA LEU A 373 -13.72 9.03 -6.09
C LEU A 373 -12.98 10.26 -5.55
N LEU A 374 -13.43 10.80 -4.44
CA LEU A 374 -12.75 11.83 -3.68
C LEU A 374 -11.68 11.17 -2.82
N THR A 375 -10.41 11.48 -3.07
CA THR A 375 -9.29 10.76 -2.42
C THR A 375 -9.04 11.20 -0.97
N GLY A 376 -9.55 12.37 -0.59
CA GLY A 376 -9.23 13.01 0.66
C GLY A 376 -7.83 13.63 0.69
N ASP A 377 -7.12 13.65 -0.44
CA ASP A 377 -5.82 14.30 -0.57
C ASP A 377 -5.96 15.64 -1.29
N LEU A 378 -5.39 16.70 -0.70
CA LEU A 378 -5.24 17.99 -1.34
C LEU A 378 -4.07 17.92 -2.31
N ALA A 379 -4.29 18.41 -3.52
CA ALA A 379 -3.31 18.39 -4.59
C ALA A 379 -3.41 19.65 -5.46
N LYS A 380 -2.41 19.86 -6.28
CA LYS A 380 -2.43 20.82 -7.39
C LYS A 380 -1.88 20.18 -8.65
N MET A 381 -2.34 20.65 -9.79
CA MET A 381 -1.84 20.26 -11.11
C MET A 381 -1.13 21.44 -11.74
N ASP A 382 0.04 21.22 -12.34
CA ASP A 382 0.77 22.27 -13.05
C ASP A 382 0.43 22.27 -14.57
N ASP A 383 1.01 23.24 -15.30
CA ASP A 383 0.76 23.41 -16.74
C ASP A 383 1.21 22.22 -17.60
N ASP A 384 2.11 21.38 -17.10
CA ASP A 384 2.52 20.13 -17.76
C ASP A 384 1.61 18.93 -17.40
N CYS A 385 0.51 19.17 -16.66
CA CYS A 385 -0.37 18.16 -16.07
C CYS A 385 0.31 17.23 -15.05
N ASP A 386 1.40 17.67 -14.43
CA ASP A 386 2.01 16.97 -13.30
C ASP A 386 1.27 17.30 -12.01
N ILE A 387 0.94 16.26 -11.24
CA ILE A 387 0.20 16.39 -9.97
C ILE A 387 1.17 16.35 -8.80
N PHE A 388 0.91 17.19 -7.81
CA PHE A 388 1.67 17.29 -6.56
C PHE A 388 0.70 17.16 -5.40
N ILE A 389 0.90 16.15 -4.55
CA ILE A 389 0.18 16.05 -3.28
C ILE A 389 0.70 17.13 -2.34
N ILE A 390 -0.23 17.86 -1.77
CA ILE A 390 0.04 18.93 -0.82
C ILE A 390 -0.09 18.39 0.60
N ASP A 391 -1.26 17.81 0.94
CA ASP A 391 -1.52 17.23 2.26
C ASP A 391 -2.79 16.36 2.25
N ARG A 392 -3.14 15.79 3.41
CA ARG A 392 -4.44 15.16 3.65
C ARG A 392 -5.47 16.20 4.08
N LYS A 393 -6.62 16.23 3.41
CA LYS A 393 -7.73 17.17 3.74
C LYS A 393 -8.15 17.07 5.22
N LYS A 394 -8.13 15.87 5.80
CA LYS A 394 -8.48 15.61 7.21
C LYS A 394 -7.38 15.94 8.22
N GLU A 395 -6.16 16.13 7.77
CA GLU A 395 -5.00 16.41 8.61
C GLU A 395 -4.69 17.91 8.66
N LEU A 396 -5.44 18.70 7.88
CA LEU A 396 -5.34 20.15 7.91
C LEU A 396 -5.58 20.66 9.33
N ILE A 397 -4.62 21.41 9.87
CA ILE A 397 -4.71 21.99 11.21
C ILE A 397 -5.37 23.36 11.10
N ILE A 398 -6.49 23.55 11.80
CA ILE A 398 -7.21 24.84 11.81
C ILE A 398 -6.87 25.57 13.10
N THR A 399 -5.87 26.45 13.05
CA THR A 399 -5.39 27.19 14.21
C THR A 399 -5.78 28.66 14.14
N GLY A 400 -6.65 29.10 15.07
CA GLY A 400 -7.12 30.51 15.12
C GLY A 400 -7.85 30.97 13.86
N GLY A 401 -8.48 30.04 13.11
CA GLY A 401 -9.18 30.31 11.86
C GLY A 401 -8.28 30.22 10.59
N GLU A 402 -7.00 29.97 10.76
CA GLU A 402 -6.04 29.80 9.66
C GLU A 402 -5.78 28.32 9.38
N ASN A 403 -5.73 27.96 8.10
CA ASN A 403 -5.42 26.60 7.66
C ASN A 403 -3.91 26.40 7.58
N VAL A 404 -3.39 25.41 8.28
CA VAL A 404 -1.98 25.03 8.26
C VAL A 404 -1.82 23.59 7.79
N LEU A 405 -0.99 23.41 6.80
CA LEU A 405 -0.63 22.13 6.24
C LEU A 405 0.48 21.50 7.10
N PRO A 406 0.25 20.33 7.76
CA PRO A 406 1.29 19.64 8.50
C PRO A 406 2.58 19.44 7.70
N SER A 407 2.45 19.07 6.44
CA SER A 407 3.60 18.81 5.55
C SER A 407 4.47 20.05 5.33
N GLU A 408 3.89 21.24 5.27
CA GLU A 408 4.68 22.50 5.16
C GLU A 408 5.57 22.70 6.40
N VAL A 409 5.02 22.41 7.57
CA VAL A 409 5.73 22.52 8.85
C VAL A 409 6.77 21.41 9.00
N GLU A 410 6.43 20.18 8.61
CA GLU A 410 7.34 19.01 8.60
C GLU A 410 8.54 19.25 7.69
N ASN A 411 8.31 19.76 6.48
CA ASN A 411 9.38 20.08 5.52
C ASN A 411 10.33 21.14 6.07
N ALA A 412 9.81 22.22 6.66
CA ALA A 412 10.63 23.25 7.26
C ALA A 412 11.46 22.74 8.47
N LEU A 413 10.88 21.85 9.30
CA LEU A 413 11.60 21.20 10.40
C LEU A 413 12.72 20.27 9.90
N ALA A 414 12.44 19.50 8.85
CA ALA A 414 13.38 18.53 8.29
C ALA A 414 14.64 19.19 7.67
N GLU A 415 14.61 20.49 7.35
CA GLU A 415 15.79 21.25 6.90
C GLU A 415 16.81 21.47 8.02
N HIS A 416 16.41 21.36 9.30
CA HIS A 416 17.32 21.60 10.41
C HIS A 416 18.21 20.39 10.68
N PRO A 417 19.56 20.56 10.83
CA PRO A 417 20.49 19.43 11.03
C PRO A 417 20.20 18.54 12.25
N LEU A 418 19.62 19.09 13.32
CA LEU A 418 19.24 18.35 14.52
C LEU A 418 18.08 17.37 14.29
N VAL A 419 17.28 17.55 13.24
CA VAL A 419 16.08 16.76 13.01
C VAL A 419 16.43 15.55 12.15
N ASP A 420 16.22 14.33 12.69
CA ASP A 420 16.26 13.09 11.91
C ASP A 420 14.91 12.81 11.25
N ARG A 421 13.85 12.88 12.06
CA ARG A 421 12.46 12.72 11.61
C ARG A 421 11.54 13.60 12.44
N CYS A 422 10.45 14.05 11.81
CA CYS A 422 9.38 14.75 12.51
C CYS A 422 8.01 14.34 11.97
N VAL A 423 7.00 14.49 12.83
CA VAL A 423 5.59 14.36 12.47
C VAL A 423 4.84 15.50 13.14
N VAL A 424 4.08 16.25 12.36
CA VAL A 424 3.30 17.40 12.81
C VAL A 424 1.83 17.04 12.91
N VAL A 425 1.21 17.43 14.01
CA VAL A 425 -0.21 17.21 14.29
C VAL A 425 -0.84 18.43 14.91
N GLY A 426 -2.16 18.60 14.71
CA GLY A 426 -2.97 19.50 15.51
C GLY A 426 -3.25 18.88 16.88
N TYR A 427 -3.20 19.68 17.93
CA TYR A 427 -3.69 19.33 19.27
C TYR A 427 -4.70 20.35 19.77
N ASP A 428 -5.58 19.91 20.70
CA ASP A 428 -6.65 20.75 21.20
C ASP A 428 -6.13 21.91 22.03
N HIS A 429 -6.51 23.16 21.68
CA HIS A 429 -6.01 24.35 22.32
C HIS A 429 -7.15 25.32 22.68
N PRO A 430 -7.27 25.73 23.99
CA PRO A 430 -8.44 26.46 24.48
C PRO A 430 -8.68 27.82 23.81
N LYS A 431 -7.64 28.46 23.29
CA LYS A 431 -7.72 29.77 22.64
C LYS A 431 -7.89 29.71 21.14
N TYR A 432 -7.27 28.72 20.48
CA TYR A 432 -7.15 28.67 19.02
C TYR A 432 -7.99 27.55 18.37
N GLY A 433 -8.72 26.75 19.17
CA GLY A 433 -9.39 25.54 18.72
C GLY A 433 -8.37 24.42 18.59
N GLU A 434 -7.52 24.49 17.58
CA GLU A 434 -6.33 23.63 17.45
C GLU A 434 -5.06 24.46 17.50
N SER A 435 -3.96 23.82 17.85
CA SER A 435 -2.60 24.38 17.72
C SER A 435 -1.63 23.31 17.21
N ILE A 436 -0.46 23.75 16.78
CA ILE A 436 0.50 22.90 16.08
C ILE A 436 1.51 22.33 17.07
N ALA A 437 1.69 21.00 17.02
CA ALA A 437 2.74 20.31 17.75
C ALA A 437 3.57 19.42 16.81
N ALA A 438 4.85 19.26 17.13
CA ALA A 438 5.77 18.40 16.40
C ALA A 438 6.35 17.32 17.32
N ALA A 439 6.18 16.04 16.96
CA ALA A 439 6.96 14.93 17.49
C ALA A 439 8.26 14.82 16.69
N ILE A 440 9.41 14.74 17.36
CA ILE A 440 10.72 14.87 16.71
C ILE A 440 11.66 13.77 17.19
N ILE A 441 12.32 13.09 16.26
CA ILE A 441 13.50 12.29 16.54
C ILE A 441 14.71 13.17 16.27
N LEU A 442 15.50 13.41 17.31
CA LEU A 442 16.72 14.20 17.21
C LEU A 442 17.90 13.29 16.78
N ARG A 443 18.86 13.84 16.02
CA ARG A 443 20.09 13.12 15.63
C ARG A 443 21.10 13.02 16.78
N GLU A 444 21.06 14.00 17.69
CA GLU A 444 21.93 14.09 18.87
C GLU A 444 21.13 14.66 20.02
N ASP A 445 21.59 14.42 21.25
CA ASP A 445 20.97 14.97 22.45
C ASP A 445 21.33 16.46 22.58
N GLU A 446 20.32 17.33 22.48
CA GLU A 446 20.45 18.78 22.56
C GLU A 446 19.42 19.32 23.56
N PRO A 447 19.82 19.73 24.78
CA PRO A 447 18.88 20.20 25.79
C PRO A 447 18.03 21.42 25.38
N HIS A 448 18.56 22.28 24.50
CA HIS A 448 17.90 23.50 24.02
C HIS A 448 17.22 23.32 22.67
N TYR A 449 16.97 22.08 22.24
CA TYR A 449 16.39 21.78 20.92
C TYR A 449 15.13 22.58 20.60
N ALA A 450 14.26 22.82 21.57
CA ALA A 450 12.98 23.49 21.36
C ALA A 450 13.18 24.99 20.98
N GLU A 451 14.10 25.68 21.64
CA GLU A 451 14.44 27.07 21.38
C GLU A 451 15.13 27.21 20.00
N ILE A 452 16.05 26.32 19.71
CA ILE A 452 16.79 26.26 18.44
C ILE A 452 15.81 26.04 17.29
N LEU A 453 14.91 25.07 17.41
CA LEU A 453 13.92 24.75 16.38
C LEU A 453 12.87 25.86 16.24
N ASP A 454 12.41 26.48 17.33
CA ASP A 454 11.48 27.62 17.26
C ASP A 454 12.11 28.79 16.49
N GLN A 455 13.37 29.14 16.77
CA GLN A 455 14.09 30.18 16.03
C GLN A 455 14.23 29.83 14.54
N HIS A 456 14.57 28.59 14.23
CA HIS A 456 14.66 28.09 12.86
C HIS A 456 13.31 28.22 12.14
N MET A 457 12.23 27.77 12.76
CA MET A 457 10.89 27.81 12.18
C MET A 457 10.39 29.23 11.95
N ARG A 458 10.62 30.15 12.91
CA ARG A 458 10.25 31.58 12.76
C ARG A 458 11.00 32.28 11.63
N SER A 459 12.17 31.81 11.25
CA SER A 459 12.92 32.36 10.11
C SER A 459 12.36 31.88 8.75
N ARG A 460 11.48 30.88 8.72
CA ARG A 460 10.98 30.22 7.50
C ARG A 460 9.48 30.33 7.31
N LEU A 461 8.72 30.32 8.39
CA LEU A 461 7.27 30.27 8.35
C LEU A 461 6.62 31.46 9.07
N ALA A 462 5.41 31.79 8.64
CA ALA A 462 4.58 32.77 9.35
C ALA A 462 4.30 32.30 10.78
N GLY A 463 4.23 33.21 11.74
CA GLY A 463 4.17 32.88 13.16
C GLY A 463 3.03 31.94 13.59
N TYR A 464 1.90 31.96 12.88
CA TYR A 464 0.76 31.07 13.16
C TYR A 464 1.02 29.62 12.72
N LYS A 465 1.99 29.38 11.81
CA LYS A 465 2.42 28.06 11.33
C LYS A 465 3.51 27.42 12.20
N VAL A 466 4.14 28.19 13.09
CA VAL A 466 5.23 27.71 13.94
C VAL A 466 4.66 26.79 15.03
N PRO A 467 5.18 25.58 15.22
CA PRO A 467 4.76 24.72 16.31
C PRO A 467 4.90 25.40 17.68
N ARG A 468 3.88 25.25 18.52
CA ARG A 468 3.92 25.74 19.91
C ARG A 468 4.46 24.68 20.87
N MET A 469 4.58 23.45 20.40
CA MET A 469 5.09 22.34 21.17
C MET A 469 6.01 21.48 20.30
N TYR A 470 7.22 21.23 20.83
CA TYR A 470 8.19 20.31 20.25
C TYR A 470 8.43 19.17 21.26
N VAL A 471 8.16 17.93 20.86
CA VAL A 471 8.24 16.76 21.73
C VAL A 471 9.28 15.81 21.18
N PRO A 472 10.43 15.64 21.86
CA PRO A 472 11.41 14.64 21.46
C PRO A 472 10.88 13.25 21.77
N VAL A 473 11.06 12.34 20.81
CA VAL A 473 10.70 10.93 20.93
C VAL A 473 11.87 10.07 20.48
N THR A 474 12.08 8.94 21.13
CA THR A 474 13.10 7.97 20.72
C THR A 474 12.67 7.16 19.50
N HIS A 475 11.36 6.92 19.39
CA HIS A 475 10.75 6.18 18.29
C HIS A 475 9.44 6.88 17.90
N MET A 476 9.22 7.00 16.60
CA MET A 476 7.94 7.51 16.10
C MET A 476 6.87 6.43 16.26
N PRO A 477 5.71 6.72 16.91
CA PRO A 477 4.58 5.80 16.91
C PRO A 477 4.17 5.44 15.48
N LEU A 478 4.02 4.14 15.20
CA LEU A 478 3.63 3.63 13.88
C LEU A 478 2.33 2.84 13.99
N ASN A 479 1.47 2.98 12.99
CA ASN A 479 0.26 2.17 12.85
C ASN A 479 0.58 0.76 12.30
N SER A 480 -0.44 -0.09 12.16
CA SER A 480 -0.31 -1.46 11.63
C SER A 480 0.25 -1.52 10.20
N THR A 481 0.18 -0.42 9.44
CA THR A 481 0.72 -0.30 8.08
C THR A 481 2.14 0.28 8.04
N GLN A 482 2.80 0.42 9.20
CA GLN A 482 4.15 0.99 9.37
C GLN A 482 4.26 2.46 8.96
N LYS A 483 3.15 3.19 8.97
CA LYS A 483 3.11 4.65 8.79
C LYS A 483 3.03 5.34 10.16
N PRO A 484 3.45 6.62 10.28
CA PRO A 484 3.25 7.38 11.50
C PRO A 484 1.79 7.35 11.97
N ASP A 485 1.58 6.99 13.22
CA ASP A 485 0.26 6.99 13.85
C ASP A 485 -0.06 8.38 14.38
N LYS A 486 -0.60 9.23 13.51
CA LYS A 486 -0.94 10.62 13.85
C LYS A 486 -2.00 10.73 14.95
N LEU A 487 -2.88 9.73 15.09
CA LEU A 487 -3.87 9.70 16.18
C LEU A 487 -3.19 9.47 17.52
N ALA A 488 -2.31 8.47 17.62
CA ALA A 488 -1.54 8.21 18.83
C ALA A 488 -0.63 9.41 19.18
N ILE A 489 -0.01 10.04 18.18
CA ILE A 489 0.81 11.24 18.36
C ILE A 489 -0.04 12.42 18.86
N ARG A 490 -1.21 12.66 18.27
CA ARG A 490 -2.15 13.71 18.73
C ARG A 490 -2.57 13.48 20.19
N GLN A 491 -2.91 12.23 20.54
CA GLN A 491 -3.26 11.88 21.91
C GLN A 491 -2.09 12.17 22.88
N MET A 492 -0.87 11.76 22.52
CA MET A 492 0.33 12.06 23.30
C MET A 492 0.53 13.57 23.52
N MET A 493 0.23 14.41 22.51
CA MET A 493 0.32 15.88 22.65
C MET A 493 -0.75 16.43 23.58
N ASN A 494 -2.00 15.97 23.46
CA ASN A 494 -3.10 16.37 24.33
C ASN A 494 -2.84 15.97 25.80
N ASP A 495 -2.31 14.77 26.05
CA ASP A 495 -1.96 14.31 27.38
C ASP A 495 -0.86 15.17 28.04
N LYS A 496 0.14 15.62 27.25
CA LYS A 496 1.18 16.55 27.76
C LYS A 496 0.60 17.91 28.13
N VAL A 497 -0.32 18.43 27.35
CA VAL A 497 -1.02 19.71 27.70
C VAL A 497 -1.80 19.55 29.00
N SER A 498 -2.50 18.43 29.17
CA SER A 498 -3.29 18.14 30.39
C SER A 498 -2.44 17.98 31.65
N GLN A 499 -1.16 17.60 31.52
CA GLN A 499 -0.21 17.48 32.63
C GLN A 499 0.46 18.83 33.00
N THR A 500 0.35 19.83 32.12
CA THR A 500 1.00 21.14 32.31
C THR A 500 0.01 22.21 32.80
N LEU A 501 -1.29 21.92 32.74
CA LEU A 501 -2.39 22.73 33.31
C LEU A 501 -2.74 22.25 34.73
#